data_d04c55e9a2a1ad3595b3e679fc466978
#
_entry.id   d04c55e9a2a1ad3595b3e679fc466978
#
_cell.length_a   1.000
_cell.length_b   1.000
_cell.length_c   1.000
_cell.angle_alpha   90.00
_cell.angle_beta   90.00
_cell.angle_gamma   90.00
#
_symmetry.space_group_name_H-M   'P 1'
#
loop_
_entity.id
_entity.type
_entity.pdbx_description
1 polymer ?
#
loop_
_entity_poly.entity_id
_entity_poly.type
_entity_poly.pdbx_seq_one_letter_code
_entity_poly.pdbx_strand_id
1 'polypeptide(L)'
;KTWEEARLIDYLTNHFDNMGYKYEKDDLGNLYVTKGVSDYYPLVLAHTDSVHDIVEMEVREEYLPNSQGESKLALKAYTKEDGLPTGIGGDDKAGVFICLQLLQKFDVIKGFFPVAEETGCHGSRGANKEFFKDVGYAIQFDSTENDTMSLSLMGVQLFEEKSLFFEKTRNIILEHGFTEWRHHPYTDTMILKEKFNFACLNFAAGYYNYHTDHEYVVVEDVENSINLGENVIKKLGNSFYQFKSPKKESNFWFD
;
A
#
# COMPACT_ATOMS: atom_id res chain seq x y z
N LYS A 1 -15.15 -12.16 -4.40
CA LYS A 1 -15.19 -10.70 -4.75
C LYS A 1 -16.38 -10.08 -4.07
N THR A 2 -16.16 -9.07 -3.25
CA THR A 2 -17.24 -8.21 -2.75
C THR A 2 -17.71 -7.28 -3.89
N TRP A 3 -18.95 -6.83 -3.86
CA TRP A 3 -19.46 -5.85 -4.82
C TRP A 3 -18.68 -4.54 -4.77
N GLU A 4 -18.15 -4.19 -3.61
CA GLU A 4 -17.36 -2.98 -3.40
C GLU A 4 -16.01 -3.07 -4.12
N GLU A 5 -15.31 -4.18 -3.96
CA GLU A 5 -14.06 -4.44 -4.68
C GLU A 5 -14.27 -4.38 -6.20
N ALA A 6 -15.38 -4.94 -6.74
CA ALA A 6 -15.70 -4.85 -8.14
C ALA A 6 -15.87 -3.40 -8.61
N ARG A 7 -16.55 -2.56 -7.80
CA ARG A 7 -16.74 -1.12 -8.11
C ARG A 7 -15.41 -0.36 -8.10
N LEU A 8 -14.51 -0.65 -7.17
CA LEU A 8 -13.20 -0.02 -7.14
C LEU A 8 -12.36 -0.46 -8.34
N ILE A 9 -12.40 -1.73 -8.72
CA ILE A 9 -11.72 -2.23 -9.93
C ILE A 9 -12.25 -1.55 -11.19
N ASP A 10 -13.58 -1.38 -11.31
CA ASP A 10 -14.20 -0.67 -12.44
C ASP A 10 -13.80 0.82 -12.45
N TYR A 11 -13.72 1.45 -11.28
CA TYR A 11 -13.20 2.81 -11.16
C TYR A 11 -11.75 2.90 -11.62
N LEU A 12 -10.88 2.00 -11.16
CA LEU A 12 -9.46 1.99 -11.52
C LEU A 12 -9.25 1.75 -13.01
N THR A 13 -9.96 0.80 -13.62
CA THR A 13 -9.86 0.55 -15.07
C THR A 13 -10.30 1.77 -15.88
N ASN A 14 -11.42 2.41 -15.53
CA ASN A 14 -11.86 3.66 -16.16
C ASN A 14 -10.84 4.79 -15.96
N HIS A 15 -10.24 4.90 -14.78
CA HIS A 15 -9.19 5.88 -14.51
C HIS A 15 -7.97 5.65 -15.39
N PHE A 16 -7.51 4.41 -15.52
CA PHE A 16 -6.35 4.07 -16.35
C PHE A 16 -6.63 4.32 -17.84
N ASP A 17 -7.82 4.01 -18.32
CA ASP A 17 -8.27 4.31 -19.70
C ASP A 17 -8.23 5.83 -19.95
N ASN A 18 -8.79 6.63 -19.04
CA ASN A 18 -8.79 8.09 -19.14
C ASN A 18 -7.39 8.70 -19.12
N MET A 19 -6.47 8.11 -18.35
CA MET A 19 -5.07 8.55 -18.28
C MET A 19 -4.21 7.98 -19.41
N GLY A 20 -4.75 7.09 -20.25
CA GLY A 20 -4.01 6.41 -21.32
C GLY A 20 -2.94 5.45 -20.80
N TYR A 21 -3.10 4.89 -19.59
CA TYR A 21 -2.18 3.93 -19.04
C TYR A 21 -2.41 2.54 -19.64
N LYS A 22 -1.32 1.83 -19.91
CA LYS A 22 -1.39 0.42 -20.28
C LYS A 22 -1.55 -0.42 -19.00
N TYR A 23 -2.60 -1.21 -18.95
CA TYR A 23 -2.85 -2.11 -17.83
C TYR A 23 -3.31 -3.48 -18.32
N GLU A 24 -3.16 -4.46 -17.46
CA GLU A 24 -3.66 -5.83 -17.63
C GLU A 24 -4.51 -6.18 -16.42
N LYS A 25 -5.55 -7.00 -16.65
CA LYS A 25 -6.40 -7.58 -15.60
C LYS A 25 -6.34 -9.08 -15.73
N ASP A 26 -5.98 -9.79 -14.66
CA ASP A 26 -5.98 -11.25 -14.66
C ASP A 26 -7.36 -11.85 -14.31
N ASP A 27 -7.46 -13.19 -14.39
CA ASP A 27 -8.70 -13.92 -14.10
C ASP A 27 -9.14 -13.81 -12.63
N LEU A 28 -8.22 -13.51 -11.72
CA LEU A 28 -8.54 -13.24 -10.31
C LEU A 28 -9.15 -11.84 -10.14
N GLY A 29 -8.81 -10.91 -11.01
CA GLY A 29 -9.22 -9.53 -11.00
C GLY A 29 -8.12 -8.55 -10.58
N ASN A 30 -6.90 -9.02 -10.34
CA ASN A 30 -5.76 -8.14 -10.09
C ASN A 30 -5.53 -7.22 -11.27
N LEU A 31 -5.14 -5.97 -10.98
CA LEU A 31 -4.74 -5.00 -12.02
C LEU A 31 -3.24 -4.75 -11.98
N TYR A 32 -2.65 -4.69 -13.17
CA TYR A 32 -1.22 -4.51 -13.39
C TYR A 32 -1.00 -3.33 -14.32
N VAL A 33 -0.32 -2.30 -13.88
CA VAL A 33 -0.01 -1.11 -14.69
C VAL A 33 1.48 -1.06 -14.97
N THR A 34 1.87 -0.77 -16.22
CA THR A 34 3.26 -0.52 -16.60
C THR A 34 3.36 0.79 -17.35
N LYS A 35 4.19 1.72 -16.87
CA LYS A 35 4.51 2.98 -17.53
C LYS A 35 5.99 3.03 -17.91
N GLY A 36 6.26 3.54 -19.09
CA GLY A 36 7.62 3.71 -19.62
C GLY A 36 8.30 2.41 -19.99
N VAL A 37 9.62 2.53 -20.29
CA VAL A 37 10.49 1.40 -20.65
C VAL A 37 11.77 1.50 -19.84
N SER A 38 12.12 0.48 -19.09
CA SER A 38 13.34 0.40 -18.28
C SER A 38 13.74 -1.06 -18.06
N ASP A 39 15.00 -1.30 -17.70
CA ASP A 39 15.46 -2.63 -17.30
C ASP A 39 14.88 -3.03 -15.92
N TYR A 40 14.67 -2.05 -15.05
CA TYR A 40 14.05 -2.24 -13.73
C TYR A 40 13.07 -1.12 -13.42
N TYR A 41 12.04 -1.47 -12.67
CA TYR A 41 10.95 -0.56 -12.29
C TYR A 41 10.80 -0.46 -10.78
N PRO A 42 10.56 0.74 -10.22
CA PRO A 42 9.88 0.86 -8.94
C PRO A 42 8.46 0.28 -9.07
N LEU A 43 8.02 -0.47 -8.08
CA LEU A 43 6.66 -0.98 -7.97
C LEU A 43 5.97 -0.30 -6.79
N VAL A 44 4.77 0.24 -7.03
CA VAL A 44 3.84 0.66 -5.97
C VAL A 44 2.63 -0.28 -5.96
N LEU A 45 2.12 -0.62 -4.79
CA LEU A 45 0.99 -1.52 -4.66
C LEU A 45 0.08 -1.16 -3.50
N ALA A 46 -1.22 -1.49 -3.64
CA ALA A 46 -2.27 -1.33 -2.66
C ALA A 46 -3.41 -2.28 -2.99
N HIS A 47 -4.06 -2.88 -1.98
CA HIS A 47 -5.15 -3.82 -2.22
C HIS A 47 -6.48 -3.12 -2.49
N THR A 48 -7.43 -3.86 -3.07
CA THR A 48 -8.67 -3.31 -3.59
C THR A 48 -9.91 -3.69 -2.79
N ASP A 49 -9.83 -4.69 -1.94
CA ASP A 49 -10.90 -5.10 -1.05
C ASP A 49 -10.92 -4.32 0.26
N SER A 50 -11.95 -4.52 1.06
CA SER A 50 -12.14 -3.95 2.39
C SER A 50 -12.97 -4.90 3.23
N VAL A 51 -12.81 -4.86 4.54
CA VAL A 51 -13.60 -5.65 5.50
C VAL A 51 -15.00 -5.09 5.73
N HIS A 52 -15.26 -3.85 5.30
CA HIS A 52 -16.53 -3.17 5.60
C HIS A 52 -17.67 -3.67 4.72
N ASP A 53 -18.87 -3.70 5.29
CA ASP A 53 -20.10 -3.97 4.56
C ASP A 53 -20.42 -2.84 3.57
N ILE A 54 -21.08 -3.23 2.46
CA ILE A 54 -21.53 -2.27 1.45
C ILE A 54 -22.78 -1.57 1.96
N VAL A 55 -22.61 -0.30 2.31
CA VAL A 55 -23.72 0.58 2.68
C VAL A 55 -23.70 1.85 1.83
N GLU A 56 -24.86 2.46 1.61
CA GLU A 56 -24.87 3.80 1.07
C GLU A 56 -24.36 4.77 2.13
N MET A 57 -23.24 5.43 1.82
CA MET A 57 -22.57 6.35 2.74
C MET A 57 -22.41 7.75 2.16
N GLU A 58 -22.23 8.72 3.04
CA GLU A 58 -21.68 10.03 2.72
C GLU A 58 -20.36 10.20 3.46
N VAL A 59 -19.40 10.82 2.79
CA VAL A 59 -18.12 11.19 3.41
C VAL A 59 -18.23 12.63 3.90
N ARG A 60 -17.83 12.87 5.15
CA ARG A 60 -17.81 14.19 5.77
C ARG A 60 -16.37 14.59 6.10
N GLU A 61 -16.10 15.88 5.94
CA GLU A 61 -14.88 16.52 6.38
C GLU A 61 -15.02 16.96 7.83
N GLU A 62 -14.11 16.53 8.68
CA GLU A 62 -14.06 16.90 10.09
C GLU A 62 -12.66 17.33 10.48
N TYR A 63 -12.55 18.30 11.36
CA TYR A 63 -11.26 18.73 11.90
C TYR A 63 -11.02 18.05 13.24
N LEU A 64 -9.98 17.23 13.32
CA LEU A 64 -9.58 16.51 14.52
C LEU A 64 -8.35 17.15 15.15
N PRO A 65 -8.36 17.43 16.49
CA PRO A 65 -7.17 17.94 17.16
C PRO A 65 -6.07 16.87 17.17
N ASN A 66 -4.86 17.27 16.82
CA ASN A 66 -3.67 16.43 17.03
C ASN A 66 -3.12 16.60 18.46
N SER A 67 -2.09 15.84 18.82
CA SER A 67 -1.45 15.89 20.14
C SER A 67 -0.78 17.24 20.45
N GLN A 68 -0.58 18.10 19.46
CA GLN A 68 0.03 19.43 19.58
C GLN A 68 -1.03 20.55 19.63
N GLY A 69 -2.32 20.19 19.56
CA GLY A 69 -3.44 21.14 19.58
C GLY A 69 -3.73 21.79 18.22
N GLU A 70 -3.08 21.35 17.15
CA GLU A 70 -3.41 21.73 15.78
C GLU A 70 -4.56 20.85 15.28
N SER A 71 -5.38 21.38 14.38
CA SER A 71 -6.48 20.64 13.78
C SER A 71 -6.07 20.08 12.42
N LYS A 72 -6.21 18.78 12.23
CA LYS A 72 -6.00 18.10 10.94
C LYS A 72 -7.33 17.76 10.29
N LEU A 73 -7.40 17.88 8.96
CA LEU A 73 -8.56 17.49 8.17
C LEU A 73 -8.67 15.98 8.11
N ALA A 74 -9.77 15.43 8.59
CA ALA A 74 -10.12 14.03 8.53
C ALA A 74 -11.35 13.78 7.66
N LEU A 75 -11.34 12.71 6.90
CA LEU A 75 -12.48 12.20 6.16
C LEU A 75 -13.09 11.04 6.95
N LYS A 76 -14.39 11.12 7.24
CA LYS A 76 -15.17 10.08 7.93
C LYS A 76 -16.39 9.70 7.09
N ALA A 77 -16.82 8.45 7.20
CA ALA A 77 -18.00 7.96 6.53
C ALA A 77 -19.18 7.78 7.50
N TYR A 78 -20.36 8.07 7.01
CA TYR A 78 -21.63 7.93 7.71
C TYR A 78 -22.65 7.28 6.79
N THR A 79 -23.45 6.35 7.31
CA THR A 79 -24.55 5.76 6.56
C THR A 79 -25.56 6.85 6.15
N LYS A 80 -26.13 6.74 4.95
CA LYS A 80 -27.17 7.68 4.51
C LYS A 80 -28.53 7.39 5.15
N GLU A 81 -28.75 6.15 5.60
CA GLU A 81 -30.03 5.70 6.14
C GLU A 81 -30.32 6.31 7.51
N ASP A 82 -29.37 6.23 8.43
CA ASP A 82 -29.55 6.63 9.83
C ASP A 82 -28.49 7.62 10.35
N GLY A 83 -27.49 7.94 9.53
CA GLY A 83 -26.44 8.89 9.85
C GLY A 83 -25.43 8.38 10.89
N LEU A 84 -25.37 7.06 11.10
CA LEU A 84 -24.40 6.44 12.01
C LEU A 84 -23.01 6.36 11.37
N PRO A 85 -21.93 6.37 12.16
CA PRO A 85 -20.59 6.13 11.65
C PRO A 85 -20.49 4.77 10.96
N THR A 86 -19.74 4.70 9.87
CA THR A 86 -19.40 3.46 9.17
C THR A 86 -17.97 3.53 8.67
N GLY A 87 -17.32 2.38 8.43
CA GLY A 87 -15.96 2.35 7.91
C GLY A 87 -15.85 3.01 6.53
N ILE A 88 -14.88 3.91 6.38
CA ILE A 88 -14.62 4.58 5.10
C ILE A 88 -13.86 3.67 4.09
N GLY A 89 -13.23 2.59 4.59
CA GLY A 89 -12.34 1.73 3.82
C GLY A 89 -11.02 2.45 3.49
N GLY A 90 -10.49 3.20 4.45
CA GLY A 90 -9.16 3.81 4.37
C GLY A 90 -8.09 2.76 4.18
N ASP A 91 -8.27 1.61 4.79
CA ASP A 91 -7.62 0.34 4.56
C ASP A 91 -8.27 -0.38 3.36
N ASP A 92 -7.70 -0.42 2.12
CA ASP A 92 -6.47 0.27 1.73
C ASP A 92 -6.72 1.30 0.59
N LYS A 93 -7.91 1.94 0.56
CA LYS A 93 -8.20 2.98 -0.45
C LYS A 93 -7.27 4.20 -0.32
N ALA A 94 -6.71 4.46 0.87
CA ALA A 94 -5.68 5.47 1.05
C ALA A 94 -4.40 5.07 0.29
N GLY A 95 -3.94 3.84 0.44
CA GLY A 95 -2.83 3.30 -0.34
C GLY A 95 -3.10 3.28 -1.84
N VAL A 96 -4.32 2.92 -2.27
CA VAL A 96 -4.73 3.03 -3.68
C VAL A 96 -4.57 4.45 -4.18
N PHE A 97 -5.07 5.45 -3.44
CA PHE A 97 -4.93 6.85 -3.82
C PHE A 97 -3.46 7.29 -3.91
N ILE A 98 -2.63 6.92 -2.92
CA ILE A 98 -1.18 7.17 -2.94
C ILE A 98 -0.54 6.56 -4.19
N CYS A 99 -0.86 5.30 -4.51
CA CYS A 99 -0.35 4.63 -5.71
C CYS A 99 -0.75 5.36 -7.00
N LEU A 100 -1.99 5.83 -7.11
CA LEU A 100 -2.45 6.60 -8.27
C LEU A 100 -1.68 7.93 -8.42
N GLN A 101 -1.43 8.64 -7.31
CA GLN A 101 -0.62 9.87 -7.33
C GLN A 101 0.82 9.60 -7.77
N LEU A 102 1.44 8.53 -7.28
CA LEU A 102 2.80 8.15 -7.67
C LEU A 102 2.86 7.70 -9.13
N LEU A 103 1.87 6.93 -9.61
CA LEU A 103 1.75 6.58 -11.03
C LEU A 103 1.65 7.83 -11.91
N GLN A 104 0.97 8.87 -11.46
CA GLN A 104 0.86 10.12 -12.21
C GLN A 104 2.19 10.90 -12.26
N LYS A 105 2.95 10.89 -11.16
CA LYS A 105 4.20 11.65 -11.02
C LYS A 105 5.40 11.06 -11.78
N PHE A 106 5.42 9.75 -12.04
CA PHE A 106 6.57 9.07 -12.66
C PHE A 106 6.24 8.52 -14.04
N ASP A 107 7.17 8.72 -15.00
CA ASP A 107 7.06 8.20 -16.37
C ASP A 107 7.48 6.71 -16.46
N VAL A 108 8.32 6.25 -15.52
CA VAL A 108 8.80 4.86 -15.46
C VAL A 108 8.47 4.30 -14.08
N ILE A 109 7.41 3.50 -14.01
CA ILE A 109 6.88 2.92 -12.77
C ILE A 109 5.91 1.78 -13.09
N LYS A 110 5.80 0.83 -12.17
CA LYS A 110 4.75 -0.18 -12.17
C LYS A 110 3.78 0.01 -11.02
N GLY A 111 2.50 -0.30 -11.26
CA GLY A 111 1.45 -0.38 -10.24
C GLY A 111 0.86 -1.78 -10.19
N PHE A 112 0.61 -2.29 -8.99
CA PHE A 112 -0.06 -3.55 -8.77
C PHE A 112 -1.20 -3.36 -7.76
N PHE A 113 -2.41 -3.75 -8.17
CA PHE A 113 -3.62 -3.62 -7.35
C PHE A 113 -4.21 -5.01 -7.16
N PRO A 114 -3.77 -5.74 -6.14
CA PRO A 114 -4.27 -7.08 -5.83
C PRO A 114 -5.66 -7.06 -5.25
N VAL A 115 -6.37 -8.16 -5.44
CA VAL A 115 -7.70 -8.43 -4.88
C VAL A 115 -7.59 -9.34 -3.67
N ALA A 116 -8.61 -9.29 -2.77
CA ALA A 116 -8.80 -10.23 -1.68
C ALA A 116 -7.56 -10.36 -0.75
N GLU A 117 -7.02 -9.22 -0.33
CA GLU A 117 -5.95 -9.13 0.68
C GLU A 117 -6.47 -9.56 2.05
N GLU A 118 -7.58 -8.98 2.47
CA GLU A 118 -8.22 -9.14 3.78
C GLU A 118 -8.65 -10.58 4.11
N THR A 119 -8.75 -11.39 3.09
CA THR A 119 -9.07 -12.83 3.22
C THR A 119 -7.86 -13.75 3.07
N GLY A 120 -6.63 -13.18 3.04
CA GLY A 120 -5.37 -13.92 3.00
C GLY A 120 -4.52 -13.67 1.77
N CYS A 121 -4.50 -12.45 1.21
CA CYS A 121 -3.68 -12.03 0.07
C CYS A 121 -3.87 -12.94 -1.16
N HIS A 122 -5.11 -13.35 -1.46
CA HIS A 122 -5.36 -14.30 -2.56
C HIS A 122 -4.90 -13.76 -3.91
N GLY A 123 -5.10 -12.46 -4.16
CA GLY A 123 -4.63 -11.79 -5.37
C GLY A 123 -3.12 -11.91 -5.54
N SER A 124 -2.36 -11.51 -4.55
CA SER A 124 -0.89 -11.58 -4.58
C SER A 124 -0.35 -13.01 -4.61
N ARG A 125 -1.04 -13.97 -3.97
CA ARG A 125 -0.67 -15.40 -4.06
C ARG A 125 -0.82 -15.94 -5.48
N GLY A 126 -1.86 -15.53 -6.20
CA GLY A 126 -2.13 -15.95 -7.58
C GLY A 126 -1.53 -15.04 -8.65
N ALA A 127 -0.84 -13.97 -8.26
CA ALA A 127 -0.36 -12.95 -9.20
C ALA A 127 0.56 -13.48 -10.30
N ASN A 128 0.47 -12.87 -11.49
CA ASN A 128 1.27 -13.19 -12.67
C ASN A 128 2.75 -12.89 -12.42
N LYS A 129 3.57 -13.93 -12.30
CA LYS A 129 5.01 -13.82 -11.99
C LYS A 129 5.82 -13.07 -13.05
N GLU A 130 5.39 -13.09 -14.31
CA GLU A 130 6.10 -12.42 -15.41
C GLU A 130 6.14 -10.89 -15.20
N PHE A 131 5.06 -10.32 -14.64
CA PHE A 131 4.98 -8.90 -14.34
C PHE A 131 6.08 -8.42 -13.37
N PHE A 132 6.54 -9.30 -12.47
CA PHE A 132 7.48 -8.92 -11.40
C PHE A 132 8.95 -9.19 -11.77
N LYS A 133 9.26 -9.75 -12.94
CA LYS A 133 10.64 -10.12 -13.31
C LYS A 133 11.61 -8.95 -13.38
N ASP A 134 11.11 -7.78 -13.76
CA ASP A 134 11.84 -6.54 -13.93
C ASP A 134 11.52 -5.51 -12.82
N VAL A 135 10.89 -5.94 -11.74
CA VAL A 135 10.68 -5.10 -10.54
C VAL A 135 12.00 -4.95 -9.79
N GLY A 136 12.45 -3.72 -9.59
CA GLY A 136 13.67 -3.39 -8.87
C GLY A 136 13.50 -3.39 -7.36
N TYR A 137 12.35 -2.93 -6.88
CA TYR A 137 11.90 -2.90 -5.49
C TYR A 137 10.41 -2.59 -5.44
N ALA A 138 9.77 -2.83 -4.28
CA ALA A 138 8.35 -2.55 -4.09
C ALA A 138 8.12 -1.64 -2.88
N ILE A 139 7.09 -0.78 -2.98
CA ILE A 139 6.60 0.08 -1.90
C ILE A 139 5.09 -0.12 -1.78
N GLN A 140 4.64 -0.47 -0.59
CA GLN A 140 3.23 -0.54 -0.20
C GLN A 140 2.94 0.54 0.84
N PHE A 141 1.71 1.04 0.85
CA PHE A 141 1.19 1.94 1.87
C PHE A 141 -0.05 1.30 2.47
N ASP A 142 0.19 0.32 3.34
CA ASP A 142 -0.84 -0.54 3.93
C ASP A 142 -0.47 -0.79 5.40
N SER A 143 -0.43 0.32 6.15
CA SER A 143 -0.29 0.32 7.59
C SER A 143 -1.05 1.51 8.16
N THR A 144 -1.59 1.36 9.35
CA THR A 144 -2.34 2.41 10.05
C THR A 144 -1.44 3.54 10.54
N GLU A 145 -2.04 4.67 10.90
CA GLU A 145 -1.36 5.85 11.44
C GLU A 145 -0.52 6.62 10.41
N ASN A 146 0.51 7.35 10.84
CA ASN A 146 1.28 8.23 9.96
C ASN A 146 2.80 8.17 10.19
N ASP A 147 3.27 7.34 11.10
CA ASP A 147 4.67 7.31 11.54
C ASP A 147 5.29 5.91 11.48
N THR A 148 4.54 4.93 11.00
CA THR A 148 4.88 3.52 11.07
C THR A 148 5.48 3.01 9.75
N MET A 149 6.56 2.24 9.87
CA MET A 149 7.16 1.44 8.79
C MET A 149 7.31 -0.02 9.23
N SER A 150 7.00 -0.95 8.33
CA SER A 150 7.19 -2.38 8.59
C SER A 150 8.63 -2.81 8.36
N LEU A 151 9.25 -3.44 9.36
CA LEU A 151 10.56 -4.13 9.23
C LEU A 151 10.38 -5.53 8.68
N SER A 152 9.36 -6.23 9.17
CA SER A 152 8.99 -7.56 8.71
C SER A 152 7.50 -7.79 8.85
N LEU A 153 7.00 -8.75 8.07
CA LEU A 153 5.61 -9.19 8.07
C LEU A 153 5.60 -10.67 8.40
N MET A 154 4.98 -11.05 9.53
CA MET A 154 4.99 -12.42 10.06
C MET A 154 6.41 -13.06 10.09
N GLY A 155 7.43 -12.24 10.33
CA GLY A 155 8.84 -12.68 10.37
C GLY A 155 9.53 -12.79 9.01
N VAL A 156 8.87 -12.44 7.90
CA VAL A 156 9.51 -12.24 6.60
C VAL A 156 10.12 -10.83 6.57
N GLN A 157 11.43 -10.73 6.56
CA GLN A 157 12.12 -9.43 6.49
C GLN A 157 11.91 -8.81 5.11
N LEU A 158 11.58 -7.52 5.06
CA LEU A 158 11.30 -6.79 3.83
C LEU A 158 12.56 -6.28 3.14
N PHE A 159 13.56 -5.90 3.93
CA PHE A 159 14.86 -5.39 3.47
C PHE A 159 15.95 -5.74 4.48
N GLU A 160 17.21 -5.50 4.12
CA GLU A 160 18.36 -5.61 5.02
C GLU A 160 18.77 -4.21 5.50
N GLU A 161 18.80 -4.00 6.82
CA GLU A 161 19.08 -2.70 7.45
C GLU A 161 20.46 -2.12 7.12
N LYS A 162 21.44 -2.98 6.80
CA LYS A 162 22.79 -2.58 6.41
C LYS A 162 22.99 -2.54 4.89
N SER A 163 21.91 -2.62 4.11
CA SER A 163 21.97 -2.58 2.66
C SER A 163 22.04 -1.16 2.12
N LEU A 164 22.59 -1.02 0.92
CA LEU A 164 22.56 0.24 0.17
C LEU A 164 21.13 0.77 -0.05
N PHE A 165 20.15 -0.14 -0.16
CA PHE A 165 18.75 0.20 -0.27
C PHE A 165 18.26 1.01 0.93
N PHE A 166 18.50 0.51 2.13
CA PHE A 166 18.08 1.16 3.36
C PHE A 166 18.93 2.38 3.69
N GLU A 167 20.24 2.34 3.46
CA GLU A 167 21.12 3.51 3.63
C GLU A 167 20.68 4.70 2.81
N LYS A 168 20.22 4.46 1.57
CA LYS A 168 19.71 5.53 0.69
C LYS A 168 18.37 6.11 1.17
N THR A 169 17.53 5.33 1.80
CA THR A 169 16.13 5.71 2.12
C THR A 169 15.95 6.14 3.56
N ARG A 170 16.78 5.67 4.49
CA ARG A 170 16.61 5.87 5.94
C ARG A 170 16.41 7.33 6.33
N ASN A 171 17.22 8.24 5.83
CA ASN A 171 17.10 9.66 6.21
C ASN A 171 15.81 10.28 5.66
N ILE A 172 15.42 9.93 4.45
CA ILE A 172 14.15 10.37 3.84
C ILE A 172 12.97 9.87 4.69
N ILE A 173 12.99 8.61 5.10
CA ILE A 173 11.96 7.99 5.96
C ILE A 173 11.84 8.76 7.28
N LEU A 174 12.95 9.06 7.94
CA LEU A 174 12.97 9.79 9.20
C LEU A 174 12.55 11.28 9.04
N GLU A 175 12.95 11.94 7.97
CA GLU A 175 12.57 13.33 7.64
C GLU A 175 11.06 13.49 7.41
N HIS A 176 10.39 12.42 6.93
CA HIS A 176 8.94 12.36 6.80
C HIS A 176 8.21 11.91 8.09
N GLY A 177 8.93 11.70 9.19
CA GLY A 177 8.35 11.39 10.49
C GLY A 177 8.05 9.90 10.72
N PHE A 178 8.47 8.99 9.83
CA PHE A 178 8.28 7.55 10.00
C PHE A 178 9.35 7.00 10.96
N THR A 179 9.05 7.10 12.26
CA THR A 179 9.99 6.77 13.34
C THR A 179 9.67 5.45 14.05
N GLU A 180 8.43 4.95 13.91
CA GLU A 180 7.97 3.71 14.51
C GLU A 180 8.18 2.54 13.55
N TRP A 181 9.23 1.74 13.82
CA TRP A 181 9.58 0.59 12.99
C TRP A 181 9.11 -0.69 13.66
N ARG A 182 8.14 -1.35 13.05
CA ARG A 182 7.39 -2.45 13.70
C ARG A 182 7.44 -3.76 12.89
N HIS A 183 7.11 -4.83 13.56
CA HIS A 183 6.81 -6.12 12.95
C HIS A 183 5.29 -6.24 12.86
N HIS A 184 4.76 -6.29 11.65
CA HIS A 184 3.33 -6.29 11.39
C HIS A 184 2.79 -7.68 11.02
N PRO A 185 1.45 -7.88 11.02
CA PRO A 185 0.81 -9.04 10.41
C PRO A 185 1.13 -9.10 8.90
N TYR A 186 0.45 -9.98 8.17
CA TYR A 186 0.67 -10.12 6.74
C TYR A 186 0.08 -8.94 5.96
N THR A 187 0.72 -8.62 4.83
CA THR A 187 0.17 -7.82 3.73
C THR A 187 0.66 -8.41 2.40
N ASP A 188 0.18 -7.87 1.27
CA ASP A 188 0.61 -8.31 -0.07
C ASP A 188 2.12 -8.27 -0.27
N THR A 189 2.79 -7.26 0.30
CA THR A 189 4.25 -7.13 0.24
C THR A 189 4.97 -8.34 0.82
N MET A 190 4.41 -9.01 1.85
CA MET A 190 4.97 -10.26 2.38
C MET A 190 4.96 -11.35 1.31
N ILE A 191 3.85 -11.51 0.61
CA ILE A 191 3.70 -12.53 -0.43
C ILE A 191 4.66 -12.27 -1.59
N LEU A 192 4.77 -11.01 -2.02
CA LEU A 192 5.74 -10.64 -3.04
C LEU A 192 7.18 -10.91 -2.60
N LYS A 193 7.50 -10.58 -1.33
CA LYS A 193 8.81 -10.81 -0.75
C LYS A 193 9.20 -12.29 -0.66
N GLU A 194 8.24 -13.17 -0.36
CA GLU A 194 8.47 -14.61 -0.35
C GLU A 194 8.72 -15.20 -1.75
N LYS A 195 8.08 -14.60 -2.77
CA LYS A 195 8.17 -15.08 -4.17
C LYS A 195 9.34 -14.50 -4.95
N PHE A 196 9.73 -13.28 -4.63
CA PHE A 196 10.72 -12.50 -5.37
C PHE A 196 11.84 -12.02 -4.46
N ASN A 197 13.01 -11.76 -5.04
CA ASN A 197 14.22 -11.40 -4.30
C ASN A 197 14.53 -9.90 -4.34
N PHE A 198 13.54 -9.03 -4.55
CA PHE A 198 13.72 -7.59 -4.46
C PHE A 198 13.41 -7.06 -3.05
N ALA A 199 14.00 -5.93 -2.66
CA ALA A 199 13.70 -5.26 -1.40
C ALA A 199 12.29 -4.65 -1.44
N CYS A 200 11.64 -4.61 -0.28
CA CYS A 200 10.30 -4.05 -0.12
C CYS A 200 10.26 -3.05 1.03
N LEU A 201 9.34 -2.10 0.96
CA LEU A 201 8.94 -1.19 2.04
C LEU A 201 7.43 -1.26 2.21
N ASN A 202 6.95 -1.13 3.43
CA ASN A 202 5.53 -0.92 3.74
C ASN A 202 5.41 0.17 4.80
N PHE A 203 4.60 1.19 4.51
CA PHE A 203 4.43 2.41 5.31
C PHE A 203 2.99 2.63 5.72
N ALA A 204 2.80 3.44 6.76
CA ALA A 204 1.50 3.97 7.11
C ALA A 204 0.92 4.83 5.96
N ALA A 205 -0.40 4.70 5.76
CA ALA A 205 -1.13 5.38 4.69
C ALA A 205 -2.00 6.55 5.18
N GLY A 206 -1.99 6.87 6.47
CA GLY A 206 -2.78 7.97 7.03
C GLY A 206 -4.24 7.59 7.34
N TYR A 207 -4.56 6.31 7.44
CA TYR A 207 -5.85 5.85 7.98
C TYR A 207 -5.72 5.43 9.44
N TYR A 208 -6.81 5.51 10.18
CA TYR A 208 -6.88 5.29 11.62
C TYR A 208 -8.11 4.48 12.00
N ASN A 209 -8.06 3.78 13.12
CA ASN A 209 -9.16 2.95 13.61
C ASN A 209 -9.65 1.93 12.57
N TYR A 210 -8.73 1.38 11.76
CA TYR A 210 -9.04 0.44 10.69
C TYR A 210 -9.85 -0.76 11.22
N HIS A 211 -10.61 -1.39 10.35
CA HIS A 211 -11.51 -2.51 10.67
C HIS A 211 -12.61 -2.17 11.70
N THR A 212 -12.97 -0.89 11.84
CA THR A 212 -14.08 -0.45 12.70
C THR A 212 -14.99 0.54 11.98
N ASP A 213 -16.22 0.71 12.49
CA ASP A 213 -17.16 1.72 11.99
C ASP A 213 -16.70 3.17 12.25
N HIS A 214 -15.63 3.34 13.02
CA HIS A 214 -15.03 4.65 13.35
C HIS A 214 -13.73 4.90 12.57
N GLU A 215 -13.48 4.15 11.52
CA GLU A 215 -12.34 4.36 10.65
C GLU A 215 -12.40 5.75 10.00
N TYR A 216 -11.25 6.39 9.90
CA TYR A 216 -11.11 7.70 9.24
C TYR A 216 -9.74 7.83 8.57
N VAL A 217 -9.65 8.79 7.65
CA VAL A 217 -8.43 9.10 6.91
C VAL A 217 -8.04 10.54 7.19
N VAL A 218 -6.78 10.81 7.51
CA VAL A 218 -6.24 12.17 7.71
C VAL A 218 -5.55 12.63 6.42
N VAL A 219 -6.05 13.70 5.84
CA VAL A 219 -5.62 14.18 4.50
C VAL A 219 -4.14 14.52 4.47
N GLU A 220 -3.65 15.28 5.44
CA GLU A 220 -2.24 15.70 5.54
C GLU A 220 -1.28 14.50 5.71
N ASP A 221 -1.73 13.43 6.36
CA ASP A 221 -0.93 12.23 6.57
C ASP A 221 -0.82 11.40 5.27
N VAL A 222 -1.91 11.33 4.49
CA VAL A 222 -1.89 10.75 3.12
C VAL A 222 -0.96 11.55 2.21
N GLU A 223 -1.03 12.89 2.25
CA GLU A 223 -0.15 13.76 1.47
C GLU A 223 1.34 13.57 1.86
N ASN A 224 1.64 13.39 3.15
CA ASN A 224 2.98 13.09 3.62
C ASN A 224 3.47 11.73 3.08
N SER A 225 2.62 10.71 3.05
CA SER A 225 2.94 9.40 2.50
C SER A 225 3.19 9.45 0.98
N ILE A 226 2.44 10.26 0.23
CA ILE A 226 2.70 10.53 -1.19
C ILE A 226 4.09 11.15 -1.37
N ASN A 227 4.42 12.18 -0.57
CA ASN A 227 5.69 12.88 -0.64
C ASN A 227 6.87 11.97 -0.24
N LEU A 228 6.68 11.13 0.77
CA LEU A 228 7.65 10.08 1.14
C LEU A 228 7.90 9.14 -0.05
N GLY A 229 6.84 8.58 -0.64
CA GLY A 229 6.94 7.66 -1.78
C GLY A 229 7.66 8.30 -2.96
N GLU A 230 7.33 9.55 -3.29
CA GLU A 230 7.99 10.32 -4.35
C GLU A 230 9.49 10.48 -4.07
N ASN A 231 9.88 10.87 -2.86
CA ASN A 231 11.28 11.09 -2.50
C ASN A 231 12.08 9.78 -2.46
N VAL A 232 11.47 8.70 -1.98
CA VAL A 232 12.08 7.35 -1.98
C VAL A 232 12.30 6.88 -3.42
N ILE A 233 11.30 6.98 -4.31
CA ILE A 233 11.42 6.57 -5.71
C ILE A 233 12.48 7.40 -6.44
N LYS A 234 12.50 8.72 -6.26
CA LYS A 234 13.55 9.60 -6.82
C LYS A 234 14.95 9.20 -6.35
N LYS A 235 15.10 8.83 -5.09
CA LYS A 235 16.39 8.46 -4.50
C LYS A 235 16.89 7.11 -4.97
N LEU A 236 16.00 6.13 -5.09
CA LEU A 236 16.34 4.78 -5.50
C LEU A 236 16.49 4.64 -7.02
N GLY A 237 15.72 5.40 -7.78
CA GLY A 237 15.68 5.33 -9.24
C GLY A 237 15.19 3.98 -9.76
N ASN A 238 15.46 3.72 -11.04
CA ASN A 238 15.06 2.49 -11.72
C ASN A 238 16.18 1.42 -11.57
N SER A 239 16.48 1.04 -10.34
CA SER A 239 17.57 0.12 -10.01
C SER A 239 17.05 -1.12 -9.31
N PHE A 240 17.77 -2.23 -9.44
CA PHE A 240 17.46 -3.48 -8.75
C PHE A 240 18.16 -3.52 -7.39
N TYR A 241 17.38 -3.70 -6.34
CA TYR A 241 17.87 -3.88 -4.97
C TYR A 241 17.54 -5.31 -4.51
N GLN A 242 18.51 -6.19 -4.68
CA GLN A 242 18.35 -7.58 -4.31
C GLN A 242 18.35 -7.75 -2.79
N PHE A 243 17.36 -8.47 -2.30
CA PHE A 243 17.34 -8.95 -0.92
C PHE A 243 16.50 -10.21 -0.82
N LYS A 244 17.12 -11.31 -0.41
CA LYS A 244 16.41 -12.55 -0.10
C LYS A 244 16.23 -12.63 1.42
N SER A 245 14.98 -12.61 1.87
CA SER A 245 14.69 -12.79 3.29
C SER A 245 15.28 -14.11 3.80
N PRO A 246 15.97 -14.11 4.96
CA PRO A 246 16.42 -15.35 5.59
C PRO A 246 15.21 -16.29 5.77
N LYS A 247 15.42 -17.58 5.47
CA LYS A 247 14.38 -18.57 5.79
C LYS A 247 14.21 -18.60 7.30
N LYS A 248 12.98 -18.52 7.79
CA LYS A 248 12.65 -18.83 9.17
C LYS A 248 13.09 -20.28 9.40
N GLU A 249 14.04 -20.51 10.30
CA GLU A 249 14.27 -21.87 10.81
C GLU A 249 12.98 -22.27 11.52
N SER A 250 12.31 -23.28 10.98
CA SER A 250 11.10 -23.83 11.60
C SER A 250 11.51 -24.63 12.84
N ASN A 251 11.68 -23.95 13.97
CA ASN A 251 11.73 -24.62 15.26
C ASN A 251 10.31 -25.02 15.64
N PHE A 252 9.73 -25.95 14.92
CA PHE A 252 8.62 -26.74 15.42
C PHE A 252 9.20 -27.82 16.33
N TRP A 253 9.34 -27.50 17.60
CA TRP A 253 9.38 -28.49 18.64
C TRP A 253 7.92 -28.85 18.95
N PHE A 254 7.49 -29.98 18.39
CA PHE A 254 6.37 -30.71 18.95
C PHE A 254 6.97 -31.58 20.06
N ASP A 255 6.70 -31.23 21.30
CA ASP A 255 6.63 -32.16 22.44
C ASP A 255 5.17 -32.48 22.75
#